data_89aff02fb064e2abcca31fb791285117
#
_entry.id   89aff02fb064e2abcca31fb791285117
#
_cell.length_a   1.000
_cell.length_b   1.000
_cell.length_c   1.000
_cell.angle_alpha   90.00
_cell.angle_beta   90.00
_cell.angle_gamma   90.00
#
_symmetry.space_group_name_H-M   'P 1'
#
loop_
_entity.id
_entity.type
_entity.pdbx_description
1 polymer ?
#
loop_
_entity_poly.entity_id
_entity_poly.type
_entity_poly.pdbx_seq_one_letter_code
_entity_poly.pdbx_strand_id
1 'polypeptide(L)'
;ALTTGLFGMAYANTNNINVDDPETIFIVLSQLLFHPLIAGFLLAAILAAIMSTISSQLLVTSSSLVNDIYEVLFRKNAPQQELVLASRLAVLIVAIVAILLALGENKSILSLVSNAWAGFGAAFGPLILLSLYRQDISKIAALAGILSGTVTILIWMNIPYGDGQTLSAWMFELVPGFII
;
A
#
# COMPACT_ATOMS: atom_id res chain seq x y z
N ALA A 1 -3.49 -3.60 -17.22
CA ALA A 1 -4.26 -2.71 -16.35
C ALA A 1 -4.53 -1.36 -17.01
N LEU A 2 -3.51 -0.58 -17.40
CA LEU A 2 -3.68 0.79 -17.94
C LEU A 2 -4.48 0.82 -19.24
N THR A 3 -4.19 -0.07 -20.18
CA THR A 3 -4.94 -0.23 -21.43
C THR A 3 -6.40 -0.64 -21.17
N THR A 4 -6.64 -1.57 -20.26
CA THR A 4 -8.00 -1.98 -19.88
C THR A 4 -8.79 -0.83 -19.26
N GLY A 5 -8.16 0.00 -18.43
CA GLY A 5 -8.77 1.19 -17.87
C GLY A 5 -9.16 2.21 -18.94
N LEU A 6 -8.21 2.58 -19.82
CA LEU A 6 -8.45 3.57 -20.88
C LEU A 6 -9.53 3.12 -21.87
N PHE A 7 -9.37 1.93 -22.44
CA PHE A 7 -10.35 1.42 -23.41
C PHE A 7 -11.68 1.08 -22.77
N GLY A 8 -11.66 0.61 -21.53
CA GLY A 8 -12.88 0.32 -20.77
C GLY A 8 -13.70 1.55 -20.48
N MET A 9 -13.08 2.62 -20.01
CA MET A 9 -13.78 3.88 -19.79
C MET A 9 -14.26 4.53 -21.10
N ALA A 10 -13.45 4.45 -22.17
CA ALA A 10 -13.88 4.91 -23.49
C ALA A 10 -15.12 4.14 -23.99
N TYR A 11 -15.11 2.81 -23.84
CA TYR A 11 -16.25 1.97 -24.20
C TYR A 11 -17.49 2.29 -23.36
N ALA A 12 -17.34 2.45 -22.04
CA ALA A 12 -18.43 2.80 -21.14
C ALA A 12 -19.05 4.15 -21.53
N ASN A 13 -18.24 5.18 -21.77
CA ASN A 13 -18.71 6.49 -22.20
C ASN A 13 -19.43 6.46 -23.55
N THR A 14 -18.91 5.71 -24.52
CA THR A 14 -19.52 5.60 -25.86
C THR A 14 -20.88 4.89 -25.81
N ASN A 15 -21.04 3.92 -24.91
CA ASN A 15 -22.28 3.15 -24.75
C ASN A 15 -23.21 3.68 -23.65
N ASN A 16 -22.93 4.86 -23.06
CA ASN A 16 -23.69 5.47 -21.96
C ASN A 16 -23.87 4.52 -20.75
N ILE A 17 -22.82 3.71 -20.46
CA ILE A 17 -22.81 2.83 -19.29
C ILE A 17 -22.34 3.66 -18.10
N ASN A 18 -23.20 3.78 -17.09
CA ASN A 18 -22.82 4.45 -15.86
C ASN A 18 -21.86 3.57 -15.05
N VAL A 19 -20.67 4.10 -14.76
CA VAL A 19 -19.65 3.45 -13.92
C VAL A 19 -19.44 4.38 -12.73
N ASP A 20 -20.03 4.04 -11.59
CA ASP A 20 -19.99 4.87 -10.38
C ASP A 20 -18.53 5.00 -9.85
N ASP A 21 -17.75 3.93 -9.94
CA ASP A 21 -16.37 3.90 -9.54
C ASP A 21 -15.48 3.42 -10.70
N PRO A 22 -14.57 4.28 -11.21
CA PRO A 22 -13.63 3.93 -12.28
C PRO A 22 -12.73 2.72 -11.96
N GLU A 23 -12.46 2.45 -10.68
CA GLU A 23 -11.64 1.32 -10.26
C GLU A 23 -12.35 -0.03 -10.53
N THR A 24 -13.67 -0.02 -10.65
CA THR A 24 -14.48 -1.23 -10.92
C THR A 24 -14.68 -1.53 -12.41
N ILE A 25 -14.14 -0.73 -13.33
CA ILE A 25 -14.38 -0.85 -14.77
C ILE A 25 -14.13 -2.26 -15.32
N PHE A 26 -13.11 -2.97 -14.83
CA PHE A 26 -12.84 -4.34 -15.26
C PHE A 26 -13.96 -5.31 -14.86
N ILE A 27 -14.52 -5.13 -13.67
CA ILE A 27 -15.64 -5.95 -13.15
C ILE A 27 -16.87 -5.69 -14.01
N VAL A 28 -17.20 -4.42 -14.24
CA VAL A 28 -18.35 -4.00 -15.05
C VAL A 28 -18.24 -4.58 -16.48
N LEU A 29 -17.09 -4.41 -17.13
CA LEU A 29 -16.87 -4.96 -18.47
C LEU A 29 -16.92 -6.47 -18.52
N SER A 30 -16.38 -7.16 -17.49
CA SER A 30 -16.43 -8.61 -17.45
C SER A 30 -17.85 -9.15 -17.38
N GLN A 31 -18.75 -8.44 -16.69
CA GLN A 31 -20.16 -8.83 -16.58
C GLN A 31 -20.98 -8.48 -17.83
N LEU A 32 -20.61 -7.38 -18.52
CA LEU A 32 -21.35 -6.92 -19.71
C LEU A 32 -20.95 -7.65 -20.99
N LEU A 33 -19.66 -7.92 -21.17
CA LEU A 33 -19.13 -8.42 -22.45
C LEU A 33 -19.06 -9.94 -22.51
N PHE A 34 -19.02 -10.62 -21.37
CA PHE A 34 -18.82 -12.06 -21.35
C PHE A 34 -20.04 -12.83 -20.82
N HIS A 35 -20.18 -14.08 -21.27
CA HIS A 35 -21.18 -14.98 -20.73
C HIS A 35 -20.96 -15.14 -19.21
N PRO A 36 -22.03 -15.27 -18.37
CA PRO A 36 -21.91 -15.32 -16.91
C PRO A 36 -20.88 -16.32 -16.35
N LEU A 37 -20.70 -17.45 -17.02
CA LEU A 37 -19.71 -18.44 -16.64
C LEU A 37 -18.27 -17.93 -16.79
N ILE A 38 -17.98 -17.22 -17.88
CA ILE A 38 -16.66 -16.62 -18.14
C ILE A 38 -16.44 -15.44 -17.19
N ALA A 39 -17.46 -14.60 -17.00
CA ALA A 39 -17.41 -13.49 -16.05
C ALA A 39 -17.11 -13.99 -14.62
N GLY A 40 -17.77 -15.06 -14.19
CA GLY A 40 -17.49 -15.69 -12.89
C GLY A 40 -16.06 -16.20 -12.77
N PHE A 41 -15.50 -16.79 -13.83
CA PHE A 41 -14.11 -17.23 -13.85
C PHE A 41 -13.12 -16.06 -13.75
N LEU A 42 -13.39 -14.96 -14.45
CA LEU A 42 -12.56 -13.74 -14.38
C LEU A 42 -12.61 -13.12 -12.98
N LEU A 43 -13.78 -13.06 -12.35
CA LEU A 43 -13.93 -12.59 -10.97
C LEU A 43 -13.19 -13.48 -9.96
N ALA A 44 -13.28 -14.81 -10.16
CA ALA A 44 -12.52 -15.75 -9.34
C ALA A 44 -10.99 -15.56 -9.47
N ALA A 45 -10.51 -15.24 -10.66
CA ALA A 45 -9.09 -14.94 -10.89
C ALA A 45 -8.65 -13.68 -10.15
N ILE A 46 -9.49 -12.62 -10.11
CA ILE A 46 -9.22 -11.42 -9.31
C ILE A 46 -9.12 -11.78 -7.82
N LEU A 47 -10.09 -12.52 -7.29
CA LEU A 47 -10.10 -12.93 -5.90
C LEU A 47 -8.87 -13.78 -5.55
N ALA A 48 -8.47 -14.70 -6.43
CA ALA A 48 -7.27 -15.50 -6.25
C ALA A 48 -6.00 -14.64 -6.18
N ALA A 49 -5.88 -13.63 -7.05
CA ALA A 49 -4.76 -12.69 -7.03
C ALA A 49 -4.72 -11.87 -5.73
N ILE A 50 -5.88 -11.38 -5.28
CA ILE A 50 -6.02 -10.64 -4.01
C ILE A 50 -5.63 -11.53 -2.83
N MET A 51 -6.13 -12.76 -2.76
CA MET A 51 -5.82 -13.70 -1.68
C MET A 51 -4.32 -14.05 -1.62
N SER A 52 -3.69 -14.23 -2.77
CA SER A 52 -2.25 -14.47 -2.86
C SER A 52 -1.45 -13.31 -2.27
N THR A 53 -1.80 -12.08 -2.62
CA THR A 53 -1.13 -10.88 -2.13
C THR A 53 -1.36 -10.67 -0.63
N ILE A 54 -2.60 -10.78 -0.16
CA ILE A 54 -2.94 -10.65 1.26
C ILE A 54 -2.17 -11.68 2.10
N SER A 55 -2.13 -12.94 1.67
CA SER A 55 -1.45 -14.00 2.41
C SER A 55 0.03 -13.72 2.58
N SER A 56 0.71 -13.26 1.51
CA SER A 56 2.14 -12.92 1.57
C SER A 56 2.39 -11.68 2.43
N GLN A 57 1.57 -10.64 2.31
CA GLN A 57 1.73 -9.42 3.11
C GLN A 57 1.48 -9.67 4.61
N LEU A 58 0.46 -10.43 4.97
CA LEU A 58 0.19 -10.81 6.35
C LEU A 58 1.33 -11.63 6.93
N LEU A 59 1.90 -12.57 6.16
CA LEU A 59 3.01 -13.39 6.61
C LEU A 59 4.27 -12.54 6.86
N VAL A 60 4.64 -11.67 5.92
CA VAL A 60 5.82 -10.80 6.05
C VAL A 60 5.65 -9.85 7.23
N THR A 61 4.51 -9.17 7.32
CA THR A 61 4.26 -8.19 8.40
C THR A 61 4.25 -8.87 9.78
N SER A 62 3.59 -10.03 9.90
CA SER A 62 3.56 -10.75 11.18
C SER A 62 4.93 -11.31 11.59
N SER A 63 5.71 -11.78 10.62
CA SER A 63 7.08 -12.26 10.85
C SER A 63 7.97 -11.12 11.33
N SER A 64 7.89 -9.94 10.69
CA SER A 64 8.66 -8.78 11.12
C SER A 64 8.24 -8.28 12.51
N LEU A 65 6.94 -8.24 12.82
CA LEU A 65 6.46 -7.89 14.15
C LEU A 65 6.99 -8.83 15.25
N VAL A 66 7.07 -10.11 14.93
CA VAL A 66 7.51 -11.09 15.93
C VAL A 66 9.03 -11.17 16.03
N ASN A 67 9.73 -11.27 14.90
CA ASN A 67 11.18 -11.47 14.94
C ASN A 67 11.93 -10.15 15.23
N ASP A 68 11.49 -9.04 14.65
CA ASP A 68 12.21 -7.77 14.76
C ASP A 68 11.79 -6.96 15.98
N ILE A 69 10.53 -7.09 16.43
CA ILE A 69 9.99 -6.30 17.54
C ILE A 69 9.85 -7.18 18.79
N TYR A 70 9.06 -8.25 18.72
CA TYR A 70 8.78 -9.06 19.91
C TYR A 70 10.02 -9.75 20.46
N GLU A 71 10.76 -10.47 19.62
CA GLU A 71 11.95 -11.21 20.05
C GLU A 71 13.09 -10.27 20.49
N VAL A 72 13.33 -9.19 19.76
CA VAL A 72 14.43 -8.25 20.03
C VAL A 72 14.16 -7.37 21.25
N LEU A 73 12.94 -6.84 21.40
CA LEU A 73 12.61 -5.85 22.43
C LEU A 73 12.06 -6.48 23.71
N PHE A 74 11.24 -7.55 23.59
CA PHE A 74 10.50 -8.07 24.75
C PHE A 74 11.05 -9.37 25.26
N ARG A 75 11.52 -10.28 24.40
CA ARG A 75 11.91 -11.61 24.87
C ARG A 75 12.99 -12.27 24.01
N LYS A 76 14.23 -11.91 24.29
CA LYS A 76 15.40 -12.53 23.66
C LYS A 76 15.44 -14.04 23.96
N ASN A 77 15.61 -14.85 22.91
CA ASN A 77 15.64 -16.32 22.97
C ASN A 77 14.31 -16.97 23.39
N ALA A 78 13.18 -16.45 22.90
CA ALA A 78 11.89 -17.11 23.10
C ALA A 78 11.88 -18.53 22.48
N PRO A 79 11.23 -19.52 23.11
CA PRO A 79 11.12 -20.84 22.54
C PRO A 79 10.29 -20.84 21.25
N GLN A 80 10.61 -21.72 20.31
CA GLN A 80 9.97 -21.80 18.99
C GLN A 80 8.43 -21.84 19.04
N GLN A 81 7.88 -22.53 20.04
CA GLN A 81 6.43 -22.63 20.21
C GLN A 81 5.77 -21.29 20.53
N GLU A 82 6.44 -20.47 21.34
CA GLU A 82 5.99 -19.12 21.69
C GLU A 82 6.04 -18.18 20.48
N LEU A 83 7.11 -18.23 19.68
CA LEU A 83 7.24 -17.45 18.46
C LEU A 83 6.16 -17.80 17.43
N VAL A 84 5.82 -19.07 17.28
CA VAL A 84 4.73 -19.51 16.40
C VAL A 84 3.37 -18.99 16.90
N LEU A 85 3.11 -19.04 18.21
CA LEU A 85 1.88 -18.49 18.77
C LEU A 85 1.82 -16.96 18.60
N ALA A 86 2.91 -16.27 18.89
CA ALA A 86 3.02 -14.83 18.69
C ALA A 86 2.78 -14.44 17.21
N SER A 87 3.32 -15.21 16.26
CA SER A 87 3.10 -14.97 14.83
C SER A 87 1.64 -15.15 14.43
N ARG A 88 0.95 -16.15 14.93
CA ARG A 88 -0.48 -16.36 14.69
C ARG A 88 -1.32 -15.20 15.24
N LEU A 89 -1.00 -14.74 16.46
CA LEU A 89 -1.67 -13.58 17.04
C LEU A 89 -1.37 -12.30 16.27
N ALA A 90 -0.13 -12.11 15.84
CA ALA A 90 0.25 -10.97 15.00
C ALA A 90 -0.51 -10.94 13.67
N VAL A 91 -0.67 -12.09 12.99
CA VAL A 91 -1.50 -12.19 11.77
C VAL A 91 -2.94 -11.73 12.05
N LEU A 92 -3.55 -12.22 13.15
CA LEU A 92 -4.91 -11.83 13.52
C LEU A 92 -5.03 -10.33 13.79
N ILE A 93 -4.10 -9.77 14.56
CA ILE A 93 -4.10 -8.33 14.90
C ILE A 93 -3.95 -7.50 13.64
N VAL A 94 -2.98 -7.82 12.78
CA VAL A 94 -2.76 -7.10 11.51
C VAL A 94 -3.99 -7.20 10.60
N ALA A 95 -4.60 -8.37 10.50
CA ALA A 95 -5.81 -8.56 9.71
C ALA A 95 -6.99 -7.71 10.23
N ILE A 96 -7.21 -7.69 11.55
CA ILE A 96 -8.26 -6.86 12.18
C ILE A 96 -7.99 -5.38 11.91
N VAL A 97 -6.76 -4.91 12.11
CA VAL A 97 -6.39 -3.52 11.84
C VAL A 97 -6.61 -3.17 10.36
N ALA A 98 -6.21 -4.05 9.44
CA ALA A 98 -6.43 -3.85 8.01
C ALA A 98 -7.93 -3.76 7.67
N ILE A 99 -8.77 -4.63 8.26
CA ILE A 99 -10.24 -4.58 8.08
C ILE A 99 -10.80 -3.25 8.61
N LEU A 100 -10.41 -2.84 9.81
CA LEU A 100 -10.88 -1.57 10.38
C LEU A 100 -10.48 -0.36 9.53
N LEU A 101 -9.27 -0.36 8.97
CA LEU A 101 -8.83 0.68 8.05
C LEU A 101 -9.60 0.66 6.72
N ALA A 102 -9.96 -0.54 6.24
CA ALA A 102 -10.74 -0.71 5.01
C ALA A 102 -12.21 -0.27 5.16
N LEU A 103 -12.76 -0.29 6.37
CA LEU A 103 -14.12 0.19 6.65
C LEU A 103 -14.25 1.72 6.66
N GLY A 104 -13.15 2.45 6.59
CA GLY A 104 -13.15 3.92 6.52
C GLY A 104 -13.80 4.41 5.21
N GLU A 105 -14.70 5.41 5.33
CA GLU A 105 -15.47 5.94 4.21
C GLU A 105 -14.58 6.58 3.12
N ASN A 106 -14.91 6.28 1.85
CA ASN A 106 -14.51 7.02 0.64
C ASN A 106 -13.01 7.19 0.35
N LYS A 107 -12.20 6.18 0.55
CA LYS A 107 -10.82 6.23 0.07
C LYS A 107 -10.65 5.33 -1.15
N SER A 108 -10.33 5.94 -2.29
CA SER A 108 -9.88 5.21 -3.47
C SER A 108 -8.72 4.29 -3.12
N ILE A 109 -8.74 3.06 -3.61
CA ILE A 109 -7.65 2.08 -3.41
C ILE A 109 -6.34 2.66 -3.95
N LEU A 110 -6.41 3.37 -5.09
CA LEU A 110 -5.26 4.03 -5.69
C LEU A 110 -4.63 5.06 -4.75
N SER A 111 -5.43 5.87 -4.04
CA SER A 111 -4.90 6.87 -3.10
C SER A 111 -4.23 6.22 -1.89
N LEU A 112 -4.80 5.14 -1.34
CA LEU A 112 -4.21 4.41 -0.23
C LEU A 112 -2.86 3.78 -0.61
N VAL A 113 -2.80 3.15 -1.77
CA VAL A 113 -1.57 2.54 -2.29
C VAL A 113 -0.53 3.61 -2.60
N SER A 114 -0.93 4.71 -3.23
CA SER A 114 -0.07 5.84 -3.57
C SER A 114 0.59 6.44 -2.33
N ASN A 115 -0.20 6.72 -1.29
CA ASN A 115 0.30 7.25 -0.02
C ASN A 115 1.28 6.29 0.68
N ALA A 116 0.97 4.99 0.68
CA ALA A 116 1.86 3.99 1.25
C ALA A 116 3.21 3.92 0.49
N TRP A 117 3.16 3.95 -0.85
CA TRP A 117 4.36 3.94 -1.68
C TRP A 117 5.17 5.22 -1.55
N ALA A 118 4.51 6.38 -1.43
CA ALA A 118 5.18 7.63 -1.14
C ALA A 118 5.93 7.56 0.19
N GLY A 119 5.28 7.02 1.25
CA GLY A 119 5.89 6.84 2.56
C GLY A 119 7.14 5.97 2.52
N PHE A 120 7.04 4.78 1.93
CA PHE A 120 8.18 3.88 1.80
C PHE A 120 9.27 4.44 0.87
N GLY A 121 8.88 5.01 -0.26
CA GLY A 121 9.80 5.57 -1.24
C GLY A 121 10.65 6.71 -0.67
N ALA A 122 10.04 7.63 0.06
CA ALA A 122 10.75 8.74 0.69
C ALA A 122 11.57 8.33 1.91
N ALA A 123 11.07 7.38 2.72
CA ALA A 123 11.81 6.92 3.90
C ALA A 123 13.07 6.12 3.53
N PHE A 124 12.97 5.22 2.57
CA PHE A 124 14.04 4.26 2.28
C PHE A 124 14.76 4.51 0.95
N GLY A 125 14.09 5.14 -0.04
CA GLY A 125 14.63 5.33 -1.37
C GLY A 125 15.97 6.08 -1.40
N PRO A 126 16.07 7.28 -0.80
CA PRO A 126 17.32 8.03 -0.76
C PRO A 126 18.43 7.27 -0.05
N LEU A 127 18.11 6.61 1.08
CA LEU A 127 19.08 5.84 1.83
C LEU A 127 19.65 4.67 1.03
N ILE A 128 18.78 3.92 0.34
CA ILE A 128 19.20 2.79 -0.51
C ILE A 128 20.08 3.29 -1.65
N LEU A 129 19.67 4.37 -2.33
CA LEU A 129 20.47 4.95 -3.41
C LEU A 129 21.83 5.43 -2.91
N LEU A 130 21.87 6.15 -1.79
CA LEU A 130 23.13 6.62 -1.23
C LEU A 130 24.03 5.47 -0.79
N SER A 131 23.48 4.40 -0.26
CA SER A 131 24.24 3.22 0.16
C SER A 131 24.95 2.50 -1.01
N LEU A 132 24.45 2.65 -2.24
CA LEU A 132 25.10 2.11 -3.44
C LEU A 132 26.37 2.90 -3.83
N TYR A 133 26.40 4.18 -3.50
CA TYR A 133 27.52 5.07 -3.87
C TYR A 133 28.45 5.37 -2.69
N ARG A 134 27.95 5.27 -1.46
CA ARG A 134 28.73 5.55 -0.24
C ARG A 134 28.68 4.39 0.74
N GLN A 135 29.84 3.87 1.12
CA GLN A 135 29.97 2.77 2.09
C GLN A 135 30.06 3.28 3.54
N ASP A 136 30.22 4.57 3.76
CA ASP A 136 30.47 5.18 5.07
C ASP A 136 29.24 5.87 5.68
N ILE A 137 28.03 5.34 5.44
CA ILE A 137 26.82 5.92 6.02
C ILE A 137 26.72 5.52 7.49
N SER A 138 26.78 6.49 8.39
CA SER A 138 26.62 6.24 9.82
C SER A 138 25.18 5.83 10.16
N LYS A 139 25.00 5.05 11.23
CA LYS A 139 23.66 4.65 11.72
C LYS A 139 22.77 5.86 12.02
N ILE A 140 23.34 6.95 12.54
CA ILE A 140 22.62 8.18 12.86
C ILE A 140 22.17 8.88 11.59
N ALA A 141 23.02 8.96 10.56
CA ALA A 141 22.66 9.53 9.28
C ALA A 141 21.54 8.75 8.58
N ALA A 142 21.60 7.42 8.62
CA ALA A 142 20.55 6.56 8.07
C ALA A 142 19.21 6.78 8.79
N LEU A 143 19.19 6.80 10.12
CA LEU A 143 18.00 7.08 10.92
C LEU A 143 17.45 8.49 10.64
N ALA A 144 18.32 9.50 10.58
CA ALA A 144 17.91 10.86 10.28
C ALA A 144 17.25 10.97 8.89
N GLY A 145 17.81 10.32 7.88
CA GLY A 145 17.21 10.28 6.53
C GLY A 145 15.84 9.62 6.51
N ILE A 146 15.69 8.45 7.14
CA ILE A 146 14.38 7.76 7.23
C ILE A 146 13.36 8.65 7.94
N LEU A 147 13.72 9.23 9.07
CA LEU A 147 12.82 10.06 9.86
C LEU A 147 12.45 11.36 9.13
N SER A 148 13.42 12.05 8.51
CA SER A 148 13.16 13.29 7.77
C SER A 148 12.25 13.04 6.57
N GLY A 149 12.50 12.00 5.78
CA GLY A 149 11.64 11.63 4.66
C GLY A 149 10.21 11.30 5.10
N THR A 150 10.06 10.51 6.17
CA THR A 150 8.73 10.17 6.72
C THR A 150 8.00 11.39 7.25
N VAL A 151 8.66 12.23 8.05
CA VAL A 151 8.07 13.45 8.61
C VAL A 151 7.68 14.42 7.50
N THR A 152 8.51 14.58 6.48
CA THR A 152 8.21 15.44 5.34
C THR A 152 6.93 15.03 4.64
N ILE A 153 6.72 13.73 4.38
CA ILE A 153 5.49 13.25 3.75
C ILE A 153 4.27 13.53 4.64
N LEU A 154 4.34 13.19 5.93
CA LEU A 154 3.24 13.44 6.85
C LEU A 154 2.85 14.92 6.90
N ILE A 155 3.83 15.81 6.89
CA ILE A 155 3.60 17.26 6.85
C ILE A 155 2.98 17.64 5.50
N TRP A 156 3.56 17.20 4.38
CA TRP A 156 3.13 17.54 3.02
C TRP A 156 1.69 17.16 2.73
N MET A 157 1.28 15.98 3.17
CA MET A 157 -0.09 15.48 3.01
C MET A 157 -1.14 16.28 3.80
N ASN A 158 -0.71 16.98 4.86
CA ASN A 158 -1.62 17.70 5.76
C ASN A 158 -1.58 19.21 5.59
N ILE A 159 -0.67 19.78 4.80
CA ILE A 159 -0.63 21.23 4.57
C ILE A 159 -1.72 21.62 3.56
N PRO A 160 -2.66 22.48 3.96
CA PRO A 160 -3.67 22.99 3.05
C PRO A 160 -3.04 23.91 1.99
N TYR A 161 -3.44 23.74 0.74
CA TYR A 161 -3.00 24.53 -0.40
C TYR A 161 -4.21 24.98 -1.24
N GLY A 162 -4.54 26.27 -1.20
CA GLY A 162 -5.67 26.80 -1.97
C GLY A 162 -7.04 26.29 -1.50
N ASP A 163 -7.99 26.22 -2.42
CA ASP A 163 -9.42 25.95 -2.19
C ASP A 163 -9.73 24.54 -1.64
N GLY A 164 -9.25 24.23 -0.43
CA GLY A 164 -9.55 22.97 0.25
C GLY A 164 -8.73 21.76 -0.23
N GLN A 165 -7.71 21.97 -1.06
CA GLN A 165 -6.75 20.95 -1.48
C GLN A 165 -5.51 20.94 -0.57
N THR A 166 -4.75 19.86 -0.61
CA THR A 166 -3.46 19.76 0.08
C THR A 166 -2.30 19.96 -0.90
N LEU A 167 -1.08 20.18 -0.38
CA LEU A 167 0.12 20.27 -1.22
C LEU A 167 0.33 19.05 -2.13
N SER A 168 -0.19 17.89 -1.74
CA SER A 168 -0.15 16.66 -2.54
C SER A 168 -0.88 16.79 -3.89
N ALA A 169 -1.86 17.70 -4.00
CA ALA A 169 -2.53 17.98 -5.27
C ALA A 169 -1.64 18.77 -6.26
N TRP A 170 -0.71 19.57 -5.74
CA TRP A 170 0.24 20.32 -6.56
C TRP A 170 1.47 19.50 -6.94
N MET A 171 2.03 18.76 -5.99
CA MET A 171 3.20 17.90 -6.18
C MET A 171 3.07 16.65 -5.33
N PHE A 172 3.26 15.48 -5.96
CA PHE A 172 3.20 14.21 -5.27
C PHE A 172 4.22 14.16 -4.13
N GLU A 173 3.77 13.81 -2.95
CA GLU A 173 4.51 13.87 -1.69
C GLU A 173 5.82 13.07 -1.66
N LEU A 174 5.95 12.07 -2.53
CA LEU A 174 7.20 11.32 -2.70
C LEU A 174 8.36 12.23 -3.08
N VAL A 175 8.13 13.25 -3.94
CA VAL A 175 9.19 14.09 -4.48
C VAL A 175 9.89 14.92 -3.38
N PRO A 176 9.19 15.74 -2.58
CA PRO A 176 9.83 16.47 -1.49
C PRO A 176 10.41 15.53 -0.42
N GLY A 177 9.71 14.43 -0.09
CA GLY A 177 10.22 13.46 0.88
C GLY A 177 11.47 12.71 0.43
N PHE A 178 11.68 12.59 -0.89
CA PHE A 178 12.86 11.95 -1.46
C PHE A 178 14.10 12.87 -1.50
N ILE A 179 13.90 14.18 -1.57
CA ILE A 179 14.97 15.17 -1.71
C ILE A 179 15.56 15.58 -0.35
N ILE A 180 14.76 15.54 0.72
CA ILE A 180 15.16 15.93 2.08
C ILE A 180 15.83 14.78 2.79
#